data_598ba2dda52460535f0d96e552588620
#
_entry.id   598ba2dda52460535f0d96e552588620
#
_cell.length_a   1.000
_cell.length_b   1.000
_cell.length_c   1.000
_cell.angle_alpha   90.00
_cell.angle_beta   90.00
_cell.angle_gamma   90.00
#
_symmetry.space_group_name_H-M   'P 1'
#
loop_
_entity.id
_entity.type
_entity.pdbx_description
1 polymer ?
#
loop_
_entity_poly.entity_id
_entity_poly.type
_entity_poly.pdbx_seq_one_letter_code
_entity_poly.pdbx_strand_id
1 'polypeptide(L)'
;MPTKAELYAQMADKVATQLTGSWQEWAGFLTTASRLYKYPFHEQLMIYAQRPDATACAEYDLWNEKMGRYVRRGSKGIALVDDSGDRPRLRYVFDISDTGTREHSRTPWLWQLEERHLDSVQAMLCLLYTSRGV
;
A
#
# COMPACT_ATOMS: atom_id res chain seq x y z
N MET A 1 -9.66 -24.58 8.39
CA MET A 1 -9.71 -23.62 7.28
C MET A 1 -9.10 -22.29 7.67
N PRO A 2 -8.27 -21.69 6.81
CA PRO A 2 -7.73 -20.37 7.12
C PRO A 2 -8.83 -19.30 7.12
N THR A 3 -8.69 -18.34 8.01
CA THR A 3 -9.58 -17.19 8.03
C THR A 3 -9.30 -16.26 6.84
N LYS A 4 -10.24 -15.36 6.56
CA LYS A 4 -10.07 -14.37 5.50
C LYS A 4 -8.82 -13.51 5.75
N ALA A 5 -8.55 -13.15 7.01
CA ALA A 5 -7.36 -12.40 7.39
C ALA A 5 -6.08 -13.18 7.08
N GLU A 6 -6.06 -14.48 7.38
CA GLU A 6 -4.93 -15.35 7.06
C GLU A 6 -4.69 -15.45 5.56
N LEU A 7 -5.75 -15.52 4.77
CA LEU A 7 -5.63 -15.55 3.31
C LEU A 7 -5.00 -14.26 2.76
N TYR A 8 -5.41 -13.10 3.29
CA TYR A 8 -4.81 -11.84 2.87
C TYR A 8 -3.35 -11.71 3.32
N ALA A 9 -3.01 -12.21 4.51
CA ALA A 9 -1.62 -12.23 4.96
C ALA A 9 -0.76 -13.12 4.06
N GLN A 10 -1.28 -14.29 3.67
CA GLN A 10 -0.60 -15.18 2.73
C GLN A 10 -0.41 -14.52 1.36
N MET A 11 -1.38 -13.74 0.92
CA MET A 11 -1.27 -12.98 -0.33
C MET A 11 -0.08 -12.01 -0.28
N ALA A 12 0.09 -11.30 0.82
CA ALA A 12 1.22 -10.38 0.99
C ALA A 12 2.55 -11.12 0.96
N ASP A 13 2.64 -12.26 1.64
CA ASP A 13 3.86 -13.08 1.65
C ASP A 13 4.19 -13.60 0.26
N LYS A 14 3.18 -14.00 -0.50
CA LYS A 14 3.37 -14.48 -1.87
C LYS A 14 3.88 -13.37 -2.77
N VAL A 15 3.33 -12.16 -2.64
CA VAL A 15 3.80 -11.00 -3.41
C VAL A 15 5.24 -10.67 -3.05
N ALA A 16 5.59 -10.69 -1.75
CA ALA A 16 6.97 -10.45 -1.33
C ALA A 16 7.93 -11.44 -1.99
N THR A 17 7.56 -12.72 -2.05
CA THR A 17 8.37 -13.74 -2.71
C THR A 17 8.52 -13.46 -4.21
N GLN A 18 7.45 -13.06 -4.88
CA GLN A 18 7.49 -12.72 -6.31
C GLN A 18 8.39 -11.51 -6.57
N LEU A 19 8.35 -10.51 -5.70
CA LEU A 19 9.17 -9.30 -5.86
C LEU A 19 10.67 -9.59 -5.79
N THR A 20 11.09 -10.60 -5.04
CA THR A 20 12.50 -10.95 -4.93
C THR A 20 13.05 -11.60 -6.21
N GLY A 21 12.19 -11.98 -7.14
CA GLY A 21 12.61 -12.65 -8.38
C GLY A 21 13.01 -11.73 -9.51
N SER A 22 12.71 -10.42 -9.41
CA SER A 22 12.91 -9.50 -10.52
C SER A 22 13.16 -8.08 -10.03
N TRP A 23 14.18 -7.44 -10.60
CA TRP A 23 14.47 -6.03 -10.34
C TRP A 23 13.31 -5.13 -10.76
N GLN A 24 12.70 -5.42 -11.91
CA GLN A 24 11.60 -4.63 -12.44
C GLN A 24 10.38 -4.71 -11.52
N GLU A 25 10.10 -5.87 -10.97
CA GLU A 25 8.99 -6.05 -10.03
C GLU A 25 9.23 -5.28 -8.74
N TRP A 26 10.46 -5.30 -8.21
CA TRP A 26 10.83 -4.47 -7.07
C TRP A 26 10.66 -2.99 -7.35
N ALA A 27 11.11 -2.52 -8.51
CA ALA A 27 10.99 -1.12 -8.89
C ALA A 27 9.52 -0.69 -8.97
N GLY A 28 8.66 -1.55 -9.53
CA GLY A 28 7.22 -1.30 -9.59
C GLY A 28 6.60 -1.19 -8.20
N PHE A 29 6.94 -2.12 -7.31
CA PHE A 29 6.47 -2.07 -5.93
C PHE A 29 6.93 -0.79 -5.22
N LEU A 30 8.21 -0.44 -5.35
CA LEU A 30 8.76 0.73 -4.66
C LEU A 30 8.12 2.03 -5.14
N THR A 31 7.76 2.11 -6.41
CA THR A 31 7.05 3.28 -6.93
C THR A 31 5.72 3.47 -6.19
N THR A 32 4.97 2.40 -6.01
CA THR A 32 3.72 2.45 -5.26
C THR A 32 3.97 2.66 -3.76
N ALA A 33 4.90 1.92 -3.19
CA ALA A 33 5.22 2.00 -1.76
C ALA A 33 5.68 3.39 -1.34
N SER A 34 6.37 4.11 -2.22
CA SER A 34 6.81 5.47 -1.92
C SER A 34 5.64 6.42 -1.65
N ARG A 35 4.51 6.18 -2.30
CA ARG A 35 3.29 6.95 -2.08
C ARG A 35 2.59 6.57 -0.79
N LEU A 36 2.90 5.39 -0.26
CA LEU A 36 2.29 4.80 0.93
C LEU A 36 3.25 4.81 2.11
N TYR A 37 4.14 5.79 2.17
CA TYR A 37 5.23 5.82 3.16
C TYR A 37 4.76 5.82 4.61
N LYS A 38 3.52 6.20 4.89
CA LYS A 38 2.94 6.16 6.23
C LYS A 38 2.52 4.77 6.69
N TYR A 39 2.47 3.80 5.76
CA TYR A 39 2.10 2.43 6.08
C TYR A 39 3.34 1.59 6.31
N PRO A 40 3.31 0.66 7.28
CA PRO A 40 4.43 -0.27 7.45
C PRO A 40 4.55 -1.19 6.23
N PHE A 41 5.72 -1.77 6.06
CA PHE A 41 6.08 -2.55 4.87
C PHE A 41 5.06 -3.66 4.57
N HIS A 42 4.63 -4.40 5.57
CA HIS A 42 3.66 -5.48 5.38
C HIS A 42 2.34 -4.97 4.80
N GLU A 43 1.87 -3.82 5.29
CA GLU A 43 0.65 -3.22 4.78
C GLU A 43 0.85 -2.66 3.37
N GLN A 44 2.03 -2.12 3.07
CA GLN A 44 2.35 -1.69 1.71
C GLN A 44 2.28 -2.86 0.72
N LEU A 45 2.77 -4.03 1.11
CA LEU A 45 2.67 -5.24 0.30
C LEU A 45 1.22 -5.65 0.06
N MET A 46 0.38 -5.57 1.09
CA MET A 46 -1.03 -5.91 0.98
C MET A 46 -1.75 -4.94 0.05
N ILE A 47 -1.48 -3.65 0.17
CA ILE A 47 -2.07 -2.65 -0.72
C ILE A 47 -1.62 -2.89 -2.15
N TYR A 48 -0.33 -3.10 -2.36
CA TYR A 48 0.21 -3.34 -3.70
C TYR A 48 -0.38 -4.60 -4.34
N ALA A 49 -0.56 -5.65 -3.56
CA ALA A 49 -1.13 -6.91 -4.06
C ALA A 49 -2.56 -6.72 -4.56
N GLN A 50 -3.32 -5.82 -3.95
CA GLN A 50 -4.73 -5.57 -4.28
C GLN A 50 -4.93 -4.40 -5.24
N ARG A 51 -4.12 -3.35 -5.09
CA ARG A 51 -4.20 -2.12 -5.89
C ARG A 51 -2.80 -1.61 -6.22
N PRO A 52 -2.13 -2.18 -7.23
CA PRO A 52 -0.76 -1.75 -7.59
C PRO A 52 -0.65 -0.27 -7.96
N ASP A 53 -1.73 0.32 -8.41
CA ASP A 53 -1.82 1.72 -8.83
C ASP A 53 -2.25 2.67 -7.71
N ALA A 54 -2.34 2.21 -6.46
CA ALA A 54 -2.76 3.04 -5.34
C ALA A 54 -1.83 4.25 -5.17
N THR A 55 -2.43 5.42 -4.91
CA THR A 55 -1.67 6.67 -4.74
C THR A 55 -1.79 7.25 -3.35
N ALA A 56 -2.96 7.23 -2.75
CA ALA A 56 -3.17 7.72 -1.40
C ALA A 56 -4.32 6.95 -0.78
N CYS A 57 -4.02 6.22 0.27
CA CYS A 57 -4.99 5.37 0.95
C CYS A 57 -5.29 5.88 2.35
N ALA A 58 -6.54 5.75 2.76
CA ALA A 58 -6.96 6.08 4.11
C ALA A 58 -8.26 5.34 4.45
N GLU A 59 -8.53 5.22 5.73
CA GLU A 59 -9.77 4.64 6.19
C GLU A 59 -10.96 5.54 5.85
N TYR A 60 -12.13 4.96 5.80
CA TYR A 60 -13.37 5.65 5.46
C TYR A 60 -13.57 6.94 6.28
N ASP A 61 -13.39 6.84 7.60
CA ASP A 61 -13.63 7.97 8.49
C ASP A 61 -12.67 9.13 8.22
N LEU A 62 -11.43 8.83 7.90
CA LEU A 62 -10.45 9.87 7.58
C LEU A 62 -10.85 10.61 6.31
N TRP A 63 -11.25 9.89 5.27
CA TRP A 63 -11.71 10.52 4.04
C TRP A 63 -12.93 11.40 4.29
N ASN A 64 -13.91 10.85 5.02
CA ASN A 64 -15.18 11.53 5.24
C ASN A 64 -15.07 12.72 6.19
N GLU A 65 -14.35 12.57 7.30
CA GLU A 65 -14.31 13.57 8.37
C GLU A 65 -13.21 14.60 8.20
N LYS A 66 -12.00 14.15 7.86
CA LYS A 66 -10.82 15.03 7.82
C LYS A 66 -10.54 15.59 6.45
N MET A 67 -10.78 14.83 5.41
CA MET A 67 -10.50 15.25 4.03
C MET A 67 -11.74 15.80 3.33
N GLY A 68 -12.93 15.67 3.94
CA GLY A 68 -14.15 16.13 3.34
C GLY A 68 -14.49 15.47 2.01
N ARG A 69 -14.05 14.22 1.84
CA ARG A 69 -14.29 13.44 0.62
C ARG A 69 -15.18 12.26 0.96
N TYR A 70 -16.07 11.90 0.03
CA TYR A 70 -16.90 10.73 0.20
C TYR A 70 -16.31 9.54 -0.55
N VAL A 71 -16.43 8.35 0.01
CA VAL A 71 -16.08 7.12 -0.67
C VAL A 71 -17.24 6.75 -1.59
N ARG A 72 -16.97 6.53 -2.87
CA ARG A 72 -18.01 6.24 -3.85
C ARG A 72 -18.69 4.93 -3.52
N ARG A 73 -20.02 4.92 -3.68
CA ARG A 73 -20.82 3.72 -3.44
C ARG A 73 -20.36 2.59 -4.37
N GLY A 74 -20.22 1.40 -3.80
CA GLY A 74 -19.76 0.24 -4.55
C GLY A 74 -18.24 0.09 -4.63
N SER A 75 -17.48 1.03 -4.05
CA SER A 75 -16.03 0.89 -4.01
C SER A 75 -15.62 -0.31 -3.17
N LYS A 76 -14.66 -1.07 -3.69
CA LYS A 76 -14.10 -2.20 -2.98
C LYS A 76 -12.93 -1.73 -2.11
N GLY A 77 -13.05 -1.88 -0.80
CA GLY A 77 -11.97 -1.54 0.13
C GLY A 77 -10.76 -2.44 -0.05
N ILE A 78 -9.60 -1.88 0.23
CA ILE A 78 -8.34 -2.62 0.27
C ILE A 78 -8.22 -3.20 1.68
N ALA A 79 -8.11 -4.53 1.78
CA ALA A 79 -8.06 -5.21 3.06
C ALA A 79 -6.66 -5.17 3.65
N LEU A 80 -6.57 -4.76 4.92
CA LEU A 80 -5.35 -4.82 5.70
C LEU A 80 -5.58 -5.72 6.90
N VAL A 81 -4.54 -6.44 7.31
CA VAL A 81 -4.62 -7.30 8.49
C VAL A 81 -4.16 -6.51 9.71
N ASP A 82 -5.03 -6.42 10.69
CA ASP A 82 -4.72 -5.85 11.99
C ASP A 82 -4.55 -7.00 12.99
N ASP A 83 -3.33 -7.23 13.42
CA ASP A 83 -2.98 -8.30 14.35
C ASP A 83 -2.63 -7.77 15.75
N SER A 84 -3.05 -6.55 16.06
CA SER A 84 -2.81 -5.92 17.36
C SER A 84 -3.59 -6.55 18.50
N GLY A 85 -4.62 -7.33 18.21
CA GLY A 85 -5.45 -8.01 19.22
C GLY A 85 -5.14 -9.52 19.31
N ASP A 86 -6.01 -10.24 20.02
CA ASP A 86 -5.87 -11.69 20.21
C ASP A 86 -6.02 -12.49 18.92
N ARG A 87 -6.81 -11.95 17.97
CA ARG A 87 -7.04 -12.59 16.68
C ARG A 87 -6.82 -11.58 15.56
N PRO A 88 -6.22 -12.00 14.43
CA PRO A 88 -6.12 -11.13 13.27
C PRO A 88 -7.49 -10.69 12.80
N ARG A 89 -7.64 -9.39 12.55
CA ARG A 89 -8.86 -8.79 12.04
C ARG A 89 -8.56 -8.07 10.76
N LEU A 90 -9.56 -7.91 9.91
CA LEU A 90 -9.44 -7.09 8.72
C LEU A 90 -9.91 -5.67 9.00
N ARG A 91 -9.14 -4.71 8.51
CA ARG A 91 -9.60 -3.33 8.37
C ARG A 91 -9.47 -2.94 6.91
N TYR A 92 -10.20 -1.94 6.49
CA TYR A 92 -10.23 -1.56 5.08
C TYR A 92 -9.83 -0.12 4.90
N VAL A 93 -9.03 0.12 3.87
CA VAL A 93 -8.69 1.47 3.43
C VAL A 93 -9.17 1.65 2.00
N PHE A 94 -9.30 2.90 1.57
CA PHE A 94 -9.76 3.25 0.23
C PHE A 94 -8.75 4.18 -0.41
N ASP A 95 -8.48 3.94 -1.69
CA ASP A 95 -7.62 4.83 -2.45
C ASP A 95 -8.37 6.10 -2.83
N ILE A 96 -7.63 7.18 -3.05
CA ILE A 96 -8.22 8.47 -3.45
C ILE A 96 -9.05 8.35 -4.74
N SER A 97 -8.68 7.43 -5.63
CA SER A 97 -9.44 7.20 -6.87
C SER A 97 -10.86 6.70 -6.63
N ASP A 98 -11.12 6.12 -5.46
CA ASP A 98 -12.46 5.67 -5.06
C ASP A 98 -13.23 6.73 -4.29
N THR A 99 -12.72 7.95 -4.22
CA THR A 99 -13.37 9.04 -3.50
C THR A 99 -13.79 10.16 -4.44
N GLY A 100 -14.82 10.89 -4.02
CA GLY A 100 -15.29 12.07 -4.72
C GLY A 100 -15.19 13.30 -3.84
N THR A 101 -15.22 14.47 -4.47
CA THR A 101 -15.07 15.75 -3.78
C THR A 101 -16.40 16.26 -3.23
N ARG A 102 -16.32 16.95 -2.09
CA ARG A 102 -17.40 17.74 -1.51
C ARG A 102 -16.98 19.21 -1.48
N GLU A 103 -17.87 20.08 -1.07
CA GLU A 103 -17.65 21.54 -1.08
C GLU A 103 -16.35 21.97 -0.38
N HIS A 104 -15.95 21.32 0.70
CA HIS A 104 -14.74 21.67 1.44
C HIS A 104 -13.71 20.54 1.43
N SER A 105 -13.60 19.85 0.29
CA SER A 105 -12.65 18.77 0.14
C SER A 105 -11.22 19.23 0.19
N ARG A 106 -10.37 18.42 0.80
CA ARG A 106 -8.92 18.60 0.79
C ARG A 106 -8.28 17.55 -0.09
N THR A 107 -7.25 17.96 -0.82
CA THR A 107 -6.44 17.03 -1.59
C THR A 107 -5.22 16.68 -0.76
N PRO A 108 -4.94 15.39 -0.51
CA PRO A 108 -3.75 15.02 0.24
C PRO A 108 -2.49 15.36 -0.55
N TRP A 109 -1.42 15.68 0.18
CA TRP A 109 -0.12 15.82 -0.44
C TRP A 109 0.32 14.44 -0.93
N LEU A 110 0.69 14.36 -2.21
CA LEU A 110 1.14 13.12 -2.81
C LEU A 110 2.63 13.20 -3.06
N TRP A 111 3.40 12.36 -2.35
CA TRP A 111 4.81 12.20 -2.64
C TRP A 111 4.94 11.31 -3.87
N GLN A 112 5.78 11.72 -4.81
CA GLN A 112 6.03 10.95 -6.02
C GLN A 112 7.52 10.65 -6.12
N LEU A 113 7.82 9.45 -6.61
CA LEU A 113 9.19 9.07 -6.89
C LEU A 113 9.63 9.75 -8.17
N GLU A 114 10.50 10.74 -8.06
CA GLU A 114 11.04 11.47 -9.21
C GLU A 114 12.27 10.74 -9.75
N GLU A 115 12.61 11.01 -11.02
CA GLU A 115 13.77 10.38 -11.67
C GLU A 115 15.06 10.54 -10.86
N ARG A 116 15.25 11.69 -10.25
CA ARG A 116 16.43 11.96 -9.40
C ARG A 116 16.51 11.04 -8.17
N HIS A 117 15.40 10.48 -7.73
CA HIS A 117 15.35 9.56 -6.58
C HIS A 117 15.64 8.13 -7.00
N LEU A 118 15.42 7.79 -8.28
CA LEU A 118 15.59 6.43 -8.76
C LEU A 118 17.01 5.90 -8.58
N ASP A 119 18.00 6.73 -8.84
CA ASP A 119 19.41 6.32 -8.67
C ASP A 119 19.72 5.97 -7.21
N SER A 120 19.22 6.79 -6.27
CA SER A 120 19.41 6.53 -4.83
C SER A 120 18.69 5.26 -4.40
N VAL A 121 17.48 5.05 -4.91
CA VAL A 121 16.70 3.84 -4.63
C VAL A 121 17.42 2.62 -5.21
N GLN A 122 17.93 2.71 -6.42
CA GLN A 122 18.67 1.62 -7.05
C GLN A 122 19.92 1.26 -6.25
N ALA A 123 20.67 2.25 -5.80
CA ALA A 123 21.87 2.03 -4.99
C ALA A 123 21.50 1.33 -3.68
N MET A 124 20.42 1.76 -3.03
CA MET A 124 19.96 1.15 -1.79
C MET A 124 19.55 -0.31 -1.99
N LEU A 125 18.83 -0.60 -3.07
CA LEU A 125 18.39 -1.97 -3.38
C LEU A 125 19.56 -2.88 -3.69
N CYS A 126 20.57 -2.38 -4.41
CA CYS A 126 21.79 -3.16 -4.69
C CYS A 126 22.50 -3.52 -3.40
N LEU A 127 22.61 -2.58 -2.45
CA LEU A 127 23.21 -2.83 -1.14
C LEU A 127 22.41 -3.89 -0.34
N LEU A 128 21.08 -3.75 -0.31
CA LEU A 128 20.24 -4.71 0.39
C LEU A 128 20.31 -6.10 -0.23
N TYR A 129 20.33 -6.18 -1.53
CA TYR A 129 20.43 -7.45 -2.25
C TYR A 129 21.76 -8.14 -1.95
N THR A 130 22.87 -7.37 -1.99
CA THR A 130 24.21 -7.88 -1.72
C THR A 130 24.35 -8.32 -0.26
N SER A 131 23.78 -7.57 0.69
CA SER A 131 23.91 -7.87 2.11
C SER A 131 23.17 -9.12 2.56
N ARG A 132 22.27 -9.66 1.73
CA ARG A 132 21.57 -10.90 2.03
C ARG A 132 22.41 -12.16 1.75
N GLY A 133 23.68 -11.97 1.37
CA GLY A 133 24.61 -13.07 1.26
C GLY A 133 24.39 -14.02 0.10
N VAL A 134 23.80 -13.52 -0.91
CA VAL A 134 23.52 -14.32 -2.10
C VAL A 134 24.73 -14.40 -3.00
#